data_5e8fe7bafb2c5ac23d9a0b67cdee8c05
#
_entry.id   5e8fe7bafb2c5ac23d9a0b67cdee8c05
#
_cell.length_a   1.000
_cell.length_b   1.000
_cell.length_c   1.000
_cell.angle_alpha   90.00
_cell.angle_beta   90.00
_cell.angle_gamma   90.00
#
_symmetry.space_group_name_H-M   'P 1'
#
loop_
_entity.id
_entity.type
_entity.pdbx_description
1 polymer ?
#
loop_
_entity_poly.entity_id
_entity_poly.type
_entity_poly.pdbx_seq_one_letter_code
_entity_poly.pdbx_strand_id
1 'polypeptide(L)'
;MSNSTYILDDKLLASSGARFLNYILDLLFFFIFFMMIIFFLGILIGLGFANLAVWMDNLGDFGWNIIAITISLIYYLVFEGLFARSIAKFITGTVVVDENGQKPDFATIFKRSLCRFIPFDAFTFLGGSRGWHDSLSHTYVVNKKALDEEIRLFHEFNLIGSNEVI
;
A
#
# COMPACT_ATOMS: atom_id res chain seq x y z
N MET A 1 13.38 21.05 27.10
CA MET A 1 13.34 19.69 26.51
C MET A 1 13.21 19.86 25.01
N SER A 2 14.26 19.62 24.23
CA SER A 2 14.13 19.59 22.76
C SER A 2 13.45 18.28 22.41
N ASN A 3 12.18 18.33 22.02
CA ASN A 3 11.53 17.19 21.38
C ASN A 3 12.21 17.00 20.02
N SER A 4 13.28 16.20 19.96
CA SER A 4 13.86 15.79 18.69
C SER A 4 12.83 14.90 17.99
N THR A 5 12.28 15.38 16.88
CA THR A 5 11.39 14.57 16.03
C THR A 5 12.27 13.63 15.20
N TYR A 6 11.91 12.34 15.16
CA TYR A 6 12.58 11.38 14.29
C TYR A 6 12.37 11.78 12.84
N ILE A 7 13.42 11.77 12.04
CA ILE A 7 13.39 11.99 10.59
C ILE A 7 13.89 10.71 9.92
N LEU A 8 13.13 10.24 8.94
CA LEU A 8 13.42 9.00 8.23
C LEU A 8 14.74 9.07 7.45
N ASP A 9 15.64 8.11 7.67
CA ASP A 9 16.88 7.96 6.86
C ASP A 9 16.56 7.25 5.54
N ASP A 10 17.07 7.78 4.44
CA ASP A 10 16.93 7.20 3.09
C ASP A 10 17.48 5.77 2.98
N LYS A 11 18.40 5.36 3.87
CA LYS A 11 18.94 3.99 3.94
C LYS A 11 17.89 2.93 4.27
N LEU A 12 16.78 3.32 4.90
CA LEU A 12 15.68 2.43 5.24
C LEU A 12 14.74 2.16 4.07
N LEU A 13 14.87 2.90 2.97
CA LEU A 13 13.99 2.75 1.81
C LEU A 13 14.08 1.34 1.24
N ALA A 14 12.92 0.77 0.96
CA ALA A 14 12.84 -0.52 0.28
C ALA A 14 13.47 -0.44 -1.11
N SER A 15 14.27 -1.44 -1.46
CA SER A 15 14.91 -1.54 -2.77
C SER A 15 13.87 -1.57 -3.90
N SER A 16 14.26 -1.14 -5.12
CA SER A 16 13.40 -1.21 -6.31
C SER A 16 12.93 -2.64 -6.58
N GLY A 17 13.77 -3.65 -6.31
CA GLY A 17 13.38 -5.05 -6.42
C GLY A 17 12.28 -5.47 -5.45
N ALA A 18 12.35 -5.04 -4.18
CA ALA A 18 11.30 -5.30 -3.19
C ALA A 18 9.98 -4.60 -3.57
N ARG A 19 10.05 -3.38 -4.10
CA ARG A 19 8.88 -2.63 -4.60
C ARG A 19 8.25 -3.29 -5.81
N PHE A 20 9.06 -3.76 -6.75
CA PHE A 20 8.60 -4.52 -7.91
C PHE A 20 7.92 -5.82 -7.48
N LEU A 21 8.52 -6.55 -6.55
CA LEU A 21 7.93 -7.76 -5.99
C LEU A 21 6.59 -7.45 -5.29
N ASN A 22 6.50 -6.36 -4.51
CA ASN A 22 5.23 -5.91 -3.93
C ASN A 22 4.16 -5.68 -5.00
N TYR A 23 4.52 -5.00 -6.10
CA TYR A 23 3.59 -4.72 -7.19
C TYR A 23 3.09 -6.02 -7.85
N ILE A 24 3.98 -6.94 -8.19
CA ILE A 24 3.62 -8.22 -8.82
C ILE A 24 2.75 -9.08 -7.90
N LEU A 25 3.10 -9.17 -6.61
CA LEU A 25 2.32 -9.93 -5.64
C LEU A 25 0.94 -9.30 -5.41
N ASP A 26 0.83 -7.98 -5.27
CA ASP A 26 -0.45 -7.30 -5.12
C ASP A 26 -1.32 -7.51 -6.37
N LEU A 27 -0.74 -7.44 -7.58
CA LEU A 27 -1.44 -7.72 -8.83
C LEU A 27 -1.95 -9.19 -8.87
N LEU A 28 -1.13 -10.14 -8.45
CA LEU A 28 -1.51 -11.56 -8.36
C LEU A 28 -2.66 -11.76 -7.37
N PHE A 29 -2.58 -11.18 -6.17
CA PHE A 29 -3.65 -11.27 -5.17
C PHE A 29 -4.93 -10.62 -5.65
N PHE A 30 -4.83 -9.46 -6.30
CA PHE A 30 -5.99 -8.81 -6.89
C PHE A 30 -6.64 -9.68 -7.98
N PHE A 31 -5.83 -10.29 -8.86
CA PHE A 31 -6.33 -11.19 -9.90
C PHE A 31 -7.05 -12.41 -9.31
N ILE A 32 -6.44 -13.07 -8.31
CA ILE A 32 -7.05 -14.22 -7.63
C ILE A 32 -8.36 -13.81 -6.97
N PHE A 33 -8.40 -12.68 -6.27
CA PHE A 33 -9.58 -12.18 -5.60
C PHE A 33 -10.70 -11.86 -6.60
N PHE A 34 -10.36 -11.23 -7.71
CA PHE A 34 -11.31 -10.92 -8.78
C PHE A 34 -11.87 -12.18 -9.41
N MET A 35 -11.03 -13.20 -9.68
CA MET A 35 -11.48 -14.51 -10.18
C MET A 35 -12.41 -15.21 -9.19
N MET A 36 -12.15 -15.11 -7.90
CA MET A 36 -13.05 -15.66 -6.88
C MET A 36 -14.43 -14.98 -6.91
N ILE A 37 -14.50 -13.67 -7.10
CA ILE A 37 -15.77 -12.94 -7.23
C ILE A 37 -16.53 -13.45 -8.46
N ILE A 38 -15.88 -13.52 -9.61
CA ILE A 38 -16.51 -14.03 -10.87
C ILE A 38 -17.01 -15.46 -10.68
N PHE A 39 -16.21 -16.32 -10.07
CA PHE A 39 -16.59 -17.70 -9.77
C PHE A 39 -17.82 -17.78 -8.86
N PHE A 40 -17.87 -16.97 -7.81
CA PHE A 40 -19.01 -16.88 -6.90
C PHE A 40 -20.28 -16.38 -7.61
N LEU A 41 -20.17 -15.36 -8.46
CA LEU A 41 -21.29 -14.89 -9.28
C LEU A 41 -21.78 -15.98 -10.23
N GLY A 42 -20.88 -16.76 -10.81
CA GLY A 42 -21.23 -17.93 -11.65
C GLY A 42 -22.03 -18.99 -10.88
N ILE A 43 -21.67 -19.27 -9.63
CA ILE A 43 -22.45 -20.18 -8.75
C ILE A 43 -23.85 -19.61 -8.51
N LEU A 44 -24.00 -18.34 -8.22
CA LEU A 44 -25.30 -17.71 -8.00
C LEU A 44 -26.20 -17.80 -9.24
N ILE A 45 -25.63 -17.59 -10.43
CA ILE A 45 -26.36 -17.75 -11.71
C ILE A 45 -26.83 -19.21 -11.86
N GLY A 46 -25.95 -20.17 -11.54
CA GLY A 46 -26.29 -21.61 -11.59
C GLY A 46 -27.39 -22.01 -10.58
N LEU A 47 -27.51 -21.29 -9.47
CA LEU A 47 -28.58 -21.45 -8.47
C LEU A 47 -29.91 -20.77 -8.86
N GLY A 48 -30.00 -20.16 -10.05
CA GLY A 48 -31.24 -19.60 -10.59
C GLY A 48 -31.34 -18.05 -10.54
N PHE A 49 -30.29 -17.35 -10.11
CA PHE A 49 -30.26 -15.88 -10.16
C PHE A 49 -29.91 -15.37 -11.56
N ALA A 50 -30.68 -15.76 -12.56
CA ALA A 50 -30.40 -15.49 -13.99
C ALA A 50 -30.28 -13.97 -14.32
N ASN A 51 -30.96 -13.11 -13.56
CA ASN A 51 -30.84 -11.64 -13.73
C ASN A 51 -29.42 -11.14 -13.53
N LEU A 52 -28.58 -11.85 -12.76
CA LEU A 52 -27.16 -11.50 -12.60
C LEU A 52 -26.38 -11.64 -13.91
N ALA A 53 -26.68 -12.67 -14.71
CA ALA A 53 -26.04 -12.85 -16.02
C ALA A 53 -26.37 -11.69 -16.95
N VAL A 54 -27.64 -11.28 -17.00
CA VAL A 54 -28.09 -10.14 -17.81
C VAL A 54 -27.43 -8.83 -17.32
N TRP A 55 -27.33 -8.66 -16.01
CA TRP A 55 -26.66 -7.50 -15.42
C TRP A 55 -25.17 -7.47 -15.78
N MET A 56 -24.48 -8.60 -15.66
CA MET A 56 -23.05 -8.72 -16.02
C MET A 56 -22.80 -8.43 -17.51
N ASP A 57 -23.67 -8.90 -18.39
CA ASP A 57 -23.59 -8.64 -19.83
C ASP A 57 -23.80 -7.16 -20.16
N ASN A 58 -24.77 -6.52 -19.48
CA ASN A 58 -25.05 -5.09 -19.66
C ASN A 58 -23.96 -4.15 -19.13
N LEU A 59 -23.05 -4.60 -18.27
CA LEU A 59 -21.93 -3.77 -17.79
C LEU A 59 -20.97 -3.40 -18.91
N GLY A 60 -20.77 -4.30 -19.86
CA GLY A 60 -19.76 -4.14 -20.90
C GLY A 60 -18.34 -3.92 -20.35
N ASP A 61 -17.38 -3.68 -21.23
CA ASP A 61 -15.97 -3.51 -20.84
C ASP A 61 -15.77 -2.31 -19.91
N PHE A 62 -16.48 -1.22 -20.17
CA PHE A 62 -16.37 -0.01 -19.34
C PHE A 62 -16.84 -0.24 -17.91
N GLY A 63 -17.99 -0.88 -17.72
CA GLY A 63 -18.52 -1.20 -16.40
C GLY A 63 -17.59 -2.13 -15.61
N TRP A 64 -17.05 -3.15 -16.26
CA TRP A 64 -16.08 -4.06 -15.64
C TRP A 64 -14.79 -3.34 -15.24
N ASN A 65 -14.28 -2.41 -16.05
CA ASN A 65 -13.11 -1.60 -15.69
C ASN A 65 -13.39 -0.72 -14.45
N ILE A 66 -14.56 -0.07 -14.38
CA ILE A 66 -14.93 0.73 -13.20
C ILE A 66 -15.02 -0.14 -11.94
N ILE A 67 -15.60 -1.32 -12.02
CA ILE A 67 -15.67 -2.27 -10.90
C ILE A 67 -14.27 -2.68 -10.46
N ALA A 68 -13.39 -3.06 -11.39
CA ALA A 68 -12.03 -3.44 -11.09
C ALA A 68 -11.23 -2.31 -10.41
N ILE A 69 -11.34 -1.08 -10.92
CA ILE A 69 -10.73 0.12 -10.32
C ILE A 69 -11.26 0.34 -8.90
N THR A 70 -12.58 0.26 -8.72
CA THR A 70 -13.23 0.48 -7.41
C THR A 70 -12.79 -0.57 -6.39
N ILE A 71 -12.77 -1.85 -6.77
CA ILE A 71 -12.31 -2.95 -5.89
C ILE A 71 -10.83 -2.76 -5.53
N SER A 72 -9.99 -2.39 -6.50
CA SER A 72 -8.58 -2.13 -6.26
C SER A 72 -8.37 -0.95 -5.30
N LEU A 73 -9.14 0.13 -5.47
CA LEU A 73 -9.10 1.29 -4.57
C LEU A 73 -9.49 0.88 -3.14
N ILE A 74 -10.60 0.17 -2.98
CA ILE A 74 -11.08 -0.31 -1.67
C ILE A 74 -10.01 -1.23 -1.04
N TYR A 75 -9.42 -2.13 -1.80
CA TYR A 75 -8.35 -3.01 -1.32
C TYR A 75 -7.20 -2.20 -0.71
N TYR A 76 -6.64 -1.24 -1.43
CA TYR A 76 -5.53 -0.43 -0.90
C TYR A 76 -5.95 0.46 0.26
N LEU A 77 -7.15 1.06 0.22
CA LEU A 77 -7.66 1.89 1.32
C LEU A 77 -7.82 1.08 2.61
N VAL A 78 -8.36 -0.13 2.51
CA VAL A 78 -8.57 -0.98 3.69
C VAL A 78 -7.22 -1.46 4.24
N PHE A 79 -6.39 -2.08 3.42
CA PHE A 79 -5.15 -2.68 3.90
C PHE A 79 -4.09 -1.63 4.28
N GLU A 80 -3.82 -0.66 3.45
CA GLU A 80 -2.85 0.40 3.78
C GLU A 80 -3.42 1.36 4.83
N GLY A 81 -4.74 1.62 4.83
CA GLY A 81 -5.40 2.45 5.85
C GLY A 81 -5.41 1.81 7.23
N LEU A 82 -5.59 0.51 7.37
CA LEU A 82 -5.58 -0.17 8.66
C LEU A 82 -4.16 -0.53 9.12
N PHE A 83 -3.33 -1.06 8.22
CA PHE A 83 -2.06 -1.70 8.56
C PHE A 83 -0.83 -0.96 8.02
N ALA A 84 -0.99 0.12 7.25
CA ALA A 84 0.08 0.76 6.47
C ALA A 84 0.81 -0.22 5.52
N ARG A 85 0.14 -1.31 5.12
CA ARG A 85 0.69 -2.39 4.30
C ARG A 85 -0.38 -3.01 3.41
N SER A 86 -0.03 -3.37 2.17
CA SER A 86 -0.80 -4.32 1.37
C SER A 86 -0.46 -5.77 1.75
N ILE A 87 -1.20 -6.74 1.23
CA ILE A 87 -0.90 -8.17 1.46
C ILE A 87 0.53 -8.49 1.00
N ALA A 88 0.94 -8.01 -0.16
CA ALA A 88 2.31 -8.20 -0.64
C ALA A 88 3.36 -7.65 0.32
N LYS A 89 3.11 -6.47 0.91
CA LYS A 89 4.03 -5.84 1.86
C LYS A 89 4.16 -6.60 3.19
N PHE A 90 3.13 -7.36 3.59
CA PHE A 90 3.27 -8.28 4.72
C PHE A 90 4.28 -9.40 4.41
N ILE A 91 4.25 -9.93 3.18
CA ILE A 91 5.16 -11.00 2.74
C ILE A 91 6.59 -10.48 2.59
N THR A 92 6.78 -9.32 1.99
CA THR A 92 8.10 -8.74 1.74
C THR A 92 8.71 -8.03 2.96
N GLY A 93 7.96 -7.91 4.06
CA GLY A 93 8.42 -7.22 5.27
C GLY A 93 8.56 -5.72 5.13
N THR A 94 7.86 -5.10 4.15
CA THR A 94 7.88 -3.65 3.96
C THR A 94 6.65 -2.96 4.57
N VAL A 95 6.74 -1.65 4.80
CA VAL A 95 5.66 -0.83 5.38
C VAL A 95 5.67 0.55 4.75
N VAL A 96 4.50 1.17 4.68
CA VAL A 96 4.32 2.57 4.23
C VAL A 96 4.36 3.48 5.45
N VAL A 97 5.20 4.52 5.40
CA VAL A 97 5.35 5.49 6.47
C VAL A 97 5.40 6.92 5.91
N ASP A 98 5.22 7.90 6.78
CA ASP A 98 5.48 9.30 6.51
C ASP A 98 6.97 9.65 6.72
N GLU A 99 7.32 10.93 6.62
CA GLU A 99 8.67 11.45 6.83
C GLU A 99 9.20 11.27 8.26
N ASN A 100 8.30 11.04 9.24
CA ASN A 100 8.63 10.81 10.64
C ASN A 100 8.67 9.31 11.00
N GLY A 101 8.60 8.41 10.01
CA GLY A 101 8.56 6.97 10.24
C GLY A 101 7.23 6.46 10.82
N GLN A 102 6.20 7.31 10.87
CA GLN A 102 4.89 6.97 11.42
C GLN A 102 3.93 6.47 10.34
N LYS A 103 2.85 5.83 10.77
CA LYS A 103 1.77 5.42 9.86
C LYS A 103 1.12 6.68 9.29
N PRO A 104 1.00 6.79 7.93
CA PRO A 104 0.33 7.93 7.31
C PRO A 104 -1.15 8.00 7.70
N ASP A 105 -1.70 9.21 7.70
CA ASP A 105 -3.12 9.42 7.92
C ASP A 105 -3.98 8.88 6.76
N PHE A 106 -5.27 8.74 7.00
CA PHE A 106 -6.19 8.17 6.01
C PHE A 106 -6.28 9.01 4.73
N ALA A 107 -6.23 10.34 4.83
CA ALA A 107 -6.28 11.25 3.68
C ALA A 107 -5.05 11.07 2.79
N THR A 108 -3.88 10.91 3.38
CA THR A 108 -2.62 10.59 2.69
C THR A 108 -2.68 9.23 1.98
N ILE A 109 -3.22 8.20 2.65
CA ILE A 109 -3.42 6.87 2.05
C ILE A 109 -4.43 6.94 0.89
N PHE A 110 -5.51 7.70 1.04
CA PHE A 110 -6.48 7.90 -0.04
C PHE A 110 -5.83 8.56 -1.26
N LYS A 111 -5.12 9.67 -1.06
CA LYS A 111 -4.36 10.36 -2.13
C LYS A 111 -3.37 9.41 -2.81
N ARG A 112 -2.61 8.64 -2.02
CA ARG A 112 -1.67 7.63 -2.49
C ARG A 112 -2.36 6.58 -3.38
N SER A 113 -3.51 6.06 -2.92
CA SER A 113 -4.27 5.04 -3.64
C SER A 113 -4.81 5.56 -4.97
N LEU A 114 -5.25 6.82 -5.04
CA LEU A 114 -5.65 7.47 -6.29
C LEU A 114 -4.48 7.66 -7.26
N CYS A 115 -3.30 8.05 -6.76
CA CYS A 115 -2.11 8.23 -7.60
C CYS A 115 -1.65 6.93 -8.29
N ARG A 116 -1.99 5.76 -7.77
CA ARG A 116 -1.70 4.46 -8.42
C ARG A 116 -2.41 4.26 -9.76
N PHE A 117 -3.50 4.99 -10.02
CA PHE A 117 -4.21 4.95 -11.29
C PHE A 117 -3.60 5.87 -12.36
N ILE A 118 -2.58 6.64 -12.02
CA ILE A 118 -1.82 7.40 -13.01
C ILE A 118 -1.10 6.39 -13.93
N PRO A 119 -1.29 6.49 -15.26
CA PRO A 119 -0.62 5.59 -16.20
C PRO A 119 0.89 5.56 -15.96
N PHE A 120 1.47 4.35 -15.98
CA PHE A 120 2.90 4.11 -15.76
C PHE A 120 3.43 4.32 -14.33
N ASP A 121 2.59 4.70 -13.36
CA ASP A 121 3.03 4.86 -11.96
C ASP A 121 3.84 3.64 -11.46
N ALA A 122 3.38 2.43 -11.77
CA ALA A 122 4.02 1.18 -11.37
C ALA A 122 5.47 1.01 -11.89
N PHE A 123 5.88 1.76 -12.93
CA PHE A 123 7.24 1.70 -13.47
C PHE A 123 8.13 2.82 -12.96
N THR A 124 7.57 3.85 -12.33
CA THR A 124 8.31 5.03 -11.91
C THR A 124 9.32 4.74 -10.80
N PHE A 125 9.07 3.71 -9.96
CA PHE A 125 10.03 3.28 -8.94
C PHE A 125 11.21 2.46 -9.50
N LEU A 126 11.17 2.02 -10.77
CA LEU A 126 12.31 1.32 -11.40
C LEU A 126 13.43 2.30 -11.77
N GLY A 127 13.10 3.56 -12.01
CA GLY A 127 14.05 4.63 -12.32
C GLY A 127 14.54 5.45 -11.12
N GLY A 128 14.05 5.15 -9.89
CA GLY A 128 14.37 5.92 -8.70
C GLY A 128 14.03 5.21 -7.41
N SER A 129 14.35 5.83 -6.28
CA SER A 129 14.06 5.31 -4.94
C SER A 129 12.58 5.40 -4.53
N ARG A 130 11.76 6.18 -5.26
CA ARG A 130 10.34 6.43 -4.95
C ARG A 130 9.48 6.42 -6.21
N GLY A 131 8.29 5.81 -6.14
CA GLY A 131 7.27 5.90 -7.19
C GLY A 131 6.52 7.25 -7.15
N TRP A 132 5.76 7.56 -8.21
CA TRP A 132 4.94 8.77 -8.23
C TRP A 132 3.89 8.80 -7.12
N HIS A 133 3.21 7.67 -6.87
CA HIS A 133 2.26 7.57 -5.77
C HIS A 133 2.90 7.83 -4.40
N ASP A 134 4.18 7.44 -4.19
CA ASP A 134 4.94 7.75 -2.98
C ASP A 134 5.29 9.24 -2.90
N SER A 135 5.82 9.79 -3.99
CA SER A 135 6.29 11.17 -4.06
C SER A 135 5.15 12.17 -3.92
N LEU A 136 4.03 11.95 -4.63
CA LEU A 136 2.87 12.83 -4.61
C LEU A 136 2.13 12.80 -3.26
N SER A 137 2.18 11.66 -2.55
CA SER A 137 1.55 11.53 -1.23
C SER A 137 2.50 11.77 -0.07
N HIS A 138 3.76 12.16 -0.30
CA HIS A 138 4.79 12.33 0.73
C HIS A 138 4.92 11.10 1.64
N THR A 139 4.86 9.90 1.04
CA THR A 139 5.02 8.64 1.76
C THR A 139 6.27 7.91 1.33
N TYR A 140 6.70 6.95 2.14
CA TYR A 140 7.90 6.16 1.94
C TYR A 140 7.59 4.69 2.16
N VAL A 141 8.16 3.82 1.34
CA VAL A 141 8.12 2.38 1.57
C VAL A 141 9.47 1.96 2.12
N VAL A 142 9.47 1.41 3.32
CA VAL A 142 10.70 1.07 4.06
C VAL A 142 10.69 -0.39 4.51
N ASN A 143 11.86 -0.92 4.86
CA ASN A 143 11.96 -2.21 5.53
C ASN A 143 11.51 -2.06 6.98
N LYS A 144 10.47 -2.82 7.36
CA LYS A 144 9.88 -2.67 8.70
C LYS A 144 10.85 -3.02 9.83
N LYS A 145 11.61 -4.08 9.69
CA LYS A 145 12.54 -4.51 10.74
C LYS A 145 13.63 -3.47 10.98
N ALA A 146 14.20 -2.93 9.88
CA ALA A 146 15.21 -1.90 9.98
C ALA A 146 14.66 -0.60 10.60
N LEU A 147 13.43 -0.22 10.22
CA LEU A 147 12.74 0.94 10.81
C LEU A 147 12.51 0.76 12.32
N ASP A 148 11.97 -0.40 12.73
CA ASP A 148 11.68 -0.67 14.14
C ASP A 148 12.95 -0.65 14.99
N GLU A 149 14.07 -1.13 14.45
CA GLU A 149 15.38 -1.11 15.12
C GLU A 149 15.92 0.32 15.25
N GLU A 150 15.84 1.12 14.19
CA GLU A 150 16.34 2.50 14.19
C GLU A 150 15.50 3.40 15.11
N ILE A 151 14.17 3.26 15.11
CA ILE A 151 13.29 3.98 16.05
C ILE A 151 13.63 3.60 17.50
N ARG A 152 13.89 2.32 17.78
CA ARG A 152 14.29 1.87 19.10
C ARG A 152 15.59 2.53 19.55
N LEU A 153 16.62 2.53 18.70
CA LEU A 153 17.89 3.17 18.97
C LEU A 153 17.73 4.68 19.20
N PHE A 154 16.94 5.35 18.39
CA PHE A 154 16.63 6.77 18.57
C PHE A 154 16.00 7.07 19.94
N HIS A 155 15.08 6.24 20.41
CA HIS A 155 14.49 6.40 21.75
C HIS A 155 15.50 6.12 22.86
N GLU A 156 16.34 5.08 22.73
CA GLU A 156 17.39 4.76 23.68
C GLU A 156 18.39 5.93 23.84
N PHE A 157 18.85 6.52 22.73
CA PHE A 157 19.74 7.67 22.74
C PHE A 157 19.10 8.91 23.41
N ASN A 158 17.83 9.18 23.14
CA ASN A 158 17.12 10.29 23.77
C ASN A 158 16.96 10.09 25.29
N LEU A 159 16.78 8.85 25.76
CA LEU A 159 16.71 8.54 27.19
C LEU A 159 18.07 8.74 27.89
N ILE A 160 19.17 8.35 27.26
CA ILE A 160 20.52 8.54 27.81
C ILE A 160 20.82 10.02 27.90
N GLY A 161 20.61 10.82 26.84
CA GLY A 161 20.86 12.24 26.82
C GLY A 161 19.99 13.03 27.81
N SER A 162 18.81 12.55 28.18
CA SER A 162 17.97 13.19 29.20
C SER A 162 18.45 12.93 30.63
N ASN A 163 19.19 11.85 30.87
CA ASN A 163 19.72 11.49 32.19
C ASN A 163 21.06 12.14 32.50
N GLU A 164 21.77 12.71 31.50
CA GLU A 164 23.03 13.41 31.69
C GLU A 164 22.87 14.91 32.04
N VAL A 165 21.64 15.43 32.05
CA VAL A 165 21.32 16.86 32.29
C VAL A 165 20.79 17.11 33.71
N ILE A 166 21.08 16.22 34.69
CA ILE A 166 20.73 16.42 36.12
C ILE A 166 21.98 16.68 36.93
#